data_66bf6f34ac2bcc86bd54dc00e15f29a7
#
_entry.id   66bf6f34ac2bcc86bd54dc00e15f29a7
#
_cell.length_a   1.000
_cell.length_b   1.000
_cell.length_c   1.000
_cell.angle_alpha   90.00
_cell.angle_beta   90.00
_cell.angle_gamma   90.00
#
_symmetry.space_group_name_H-M   'P 1'
#
loop_
_entity.id
_entity.type
_entity.pdbx_description
1 polymer ?
#
loop_
_entity_poly.entity_id
_entity_poly.type
_entity_poly.pdbx_seq_one_letter_code
_entity_poly.pdbx_strand_id
1 'polypeptide(L)'
;MKSPDYTDKEQVFLRLLAAHKGMLYKICRLYQDREEDRQDLLQEIMAQLWVSYDSFRGESAFSSWMYRVALNTAIVFLKKGRRESDRVVHGVYPDLAEELRPVREEQERLAIFYRAVARLDKLEKALIFLYMEGHAGKDMAQVLGVSHASVRVKLNRVKDKLQTIIKTMGYEF
;
A
#
# COMPACT_ATOMS: atom_id res chain seq x y z
N MET A 1 21.34 -15.92 23.94
CA MET A 1 22.31 -14.95 23.36
C MET A 1 21.92 -14.77 21.90
N LYS A 2 21.25 -13.66 21.52
CA LYS A 2 20.95 -13.36 20.10
C LYS A 2 22.29 -13.03 19.43
N SER A 3 22.56 -13.61 18.28
CA SER A 3 23.78 -13.32 17.50
C SER A 3 23.85 -11.83 17.19
N PRO A 4 25.02 -11.18 17.24
CA PRO A 4 25.18 -9.75 16.97
C PRO A 4 24.64 -9.33 15.59
N ASP A 5 24.67 -10.24 14.63
CA ASP A 5 24.23 -10.04 13.24
C ASP A 5 22.69 -9.83 13.10
N TYR A 6 21.90 -10.48 13.95
CA TYR A 6 20.44 -10.38 13.90
C TYR A 6 19.92 -9.03 14.43
N THR A 7 20.61 -8.48 15.43
CA THR A 7 20.24 -7.17 16.04
C THR A 7 20.51 -6.02 15.07
N ASP A 8 21.58 -6.08 14.31
CA ASP A 8 21.93 -5.04 13.32
C ASP A 8 20.96 -5.05 12.12
N LYS A 9 20.64 -6.23 11.62
CA LYS A 9 19.64 -6.43 10.55
C LYS A 9 18.25 -5.89 10.94
N GLU A 10 17.81 -6.21 12.16
CA GLU A 10 16.52 -5.74 12.69
C GLU A 10 16.49 -4.22 12.79
N GLN A 11 17.54 -3.59 13.29
CA GLN A 11 17.64 -2.13 13.39
C GLN A 11 17.64 -1.43 12.04
N VAL A 12 18.35 -2.00 11.04
CA VAL A 12 18.35 -1.47 9.67
C VAL A 12 16.96 -1.56 9.07
N PHE A 13 16.31 -2.71 9.19
CA PHE A 13 14.94 -2.93 8.70
C PHE A 13 13.95 -1.96 9.34
N LEU A 14 13.98 -1.77 10.66
CA LEU A 14 13.10 -0.84 11.37
C LEU A 14 13.31 0.61 10.95
N ARG A 15 14.55 1.03 10.70
CA ARG A 15 14.83 2.37 10.16
C ARG A 15 14.26 2.56 8.76
N LEU A 16 14.39 1.55 7.90
CA LEU A 16 13.82 1.59 6.55
C LEU A 16 12.29 1.62 6.58
N LEU A 17 11.68 0.84 7.46
CA LEU A 17 10.23 0.88 7.69
C LEU A 17 9.76 2.26 8.16
N ALA A 18 10.42 2.82 9.15
CA ALA A 18 10.07 4.14 9.70
C ALA A 18 10.14 5.24 8.64
N ALA A 19 11.14 5.20 7.75
CA ALA A 19 11.29 6.14 6.64
C ALA A 19 10.14 6.07 5.60
N HIS A 20 9.43 4.93 5.53
CA HIS A 20 8.39 4.69 4.54
C HIS A 20 7.00 4.42 5.17
N LYS A 21 6.84 4.72 6.47
CA LYS A 21 5.60 4.46 7.21
C LYS A 21 4.36 5.04 6.54
N GLY A 22 4.44 6.28 6.06
CA GLY A 22 3.32 6.97 5.41
C GLY A 22 2.79 6.24 4.18
N MET A 23 3.67 5.61 3.40
CA MET A 23 3.30 4.79 2.25
C MET A 23 2.48 3.56 2.67
N LEU A 24 2.91 2.85 3.72
CA LEU A 24 2.19 1.69 4.23
C LEU A 24 0.80 2.05 4.72
N TYR A 25 0.66 3.17 5.42
CA TYR A 25 -0.62 3.71 5.85
C TYR A 25 -1.57 4.02 4.70
N LYS A 26 -1.07 4.68 3.66
CA LYS A 26 -1.84 4.98 2.45
C LYS A 26 -2.32 3.70 1.76
N ILE A 27 -1.48 2.65 1.69
CA ILE A 27 -1.87 1.35 1.13
C ILE A 27 -2.98 0.71 1.97
N CYS A 28 -2.86 0.70 3.30
CA CYS A 28 -3.91 0.16 4.16
C CYS A 28 -5.24 0.90 3.96
N ARG A 29 -5.21 2.24 3.91
CA ARG A 29 -6.40 3.06 3.66
C ARG A 29 -7.00 2.86 2.26
N LEU A 30 -6.18 2.53 1.27
CA LEU A 30 -6.62 2.23 -0.08
C LEU A 30 -7.53 0.99 -0.16
N TYR A 31 -7.27 0.00 0.72
CA TYR A 31 -7.93 -1.29 0.68
C TYR A 31 -8.91 -1.56 1.81
N GLN A 32 -8.84 -0.82 2.91
CA GLN A 32 -9.66 -1.00 4.10
C GLN A 32 -10.26 0.32 4.58
N ASP A 33 -11.58 0.33 4.77
CA ASP A 33 -12.31 1.52 5.21
C ASP A 33 -12.30 1.69 6.73
N ARG A 34 -12.36 0.57 7.48
CA ARG A 34 -12.40 0.57 8.95
C ARG A 34 -10.99 0.61 9.53
N GLU A 35 -10.81 1.35 10.60
CA GLU A 35 -9.50 1.49 11.26
C GLU A 35 -8.94 0.16 11.76
N GLU A 36 -9.78 -0.67 12.37
CA GLU A 36 -9.40 -2.01 12.85
C GLU A 36 -8.87 -2.88 11.71
N ASP A 37 -9.58 -2.92 10.57
CA ASP A 37 -9.18 -3.68 9.39
C ASP A 37 -7.88 -3.15 8.78
N ARG A 38 -7.61 -1.83 8.89
CA ARG A 38 -6.34 -1.23 8.47
C ARG A 38 -5.18 -1.67 9.34
N GLN A 39 -5.39 -1.74 10.64
CA GLN A 39 -4.36 -2.20 11.59
C GLN A 39 -4.02 -3.67 11.35
N ASP A 40 -5.02 -4.52 11.13
CA ASP A 40 -4.80 -5.93 10.79
C ASP A 40 -4.02 -6.08 9.47
N LEU A 41 -4.40 -5.33 8.44
CA LEU A 41 -3.69 -5.33 7.17
C LEU A 41 -2.26 -4.80 7.32
N LEU A 42 -2.05 -3.76 8.12
CA LEU A 42 -0.72 -3.21 8.38
C LEU A 42 0.19 -4.25 9.05
N GLN A 43 -0.32 -4.97 10.05
CA GLN A 43 0.42 -6.04 10.73
C GLN A 43 0.80 -7.15 9.74
N GLU A 44 -0.13 -7.59 8.88
CA GLU A 44 0.15 -8.60 7.87
C GLU A 44 1.22 -8.12 6.86
N ILE A 45 1.12 -6.87 6.40
CA ILE A 45 2.12 -6.27 5.50
C ILE A 45 3.49 -6.24 6.17
N MET A 46 3.58 -5.80 7.43
CA MET A 46 4.85 -5.72 8.15
C MET A 46 5.47 -7.10 8.38
N ALA A 47 4.65 -8.09 8.70
CA ALA A 47 5.09 -9.48 8.81
C ALA A 47 5.65 -10.03 7.49
N GLN A 48 4.96 -9.78 6.38
CA GLN A 48 5.41 -10.21 5.05
C GLN A 48 6.68 -9.47 4.60
N LEU A 49 6.81 -8.20 4.90
CA LEU A 49 8.03 -7.43 4.66
C LEU A 49 9.21 -8.01 5.43
N TRP A 50 9.03 -8.34 6.70
CA TRP A 50 10.08 -8.95 7.52
C TRP A 50 10.51 -10.31 6.99
N VAL A 51 9.55 -11.20 6.72
CA VAL A 51 9.82 -12.56 6.17
C VAL A 51 10.50 -12.48 4.81
N SER A 52 10.13 -11.49 3.99
CA SER A 52 10.68 -11.33 2.64
C SER A 52 11.99 -10.53 2.60
N TYR A 53 12.41 -9.91 3.73
CA TYR A 53 13.54 -9.00 3.74
C TYR A 53 14.87 -9.66 3.31
N ASP A 54 15.06 -10.93 3.62
CA ASP A 54 16.24 -11.69 3.17
C ASP A 54 16.30 -11.88 1.64
N SER A 55 15.17 -11.74 0.96
CA SER A 55 15.11 -11.82 -0.50
C SER A 55 15.40 -10.49 -1.20
N PHE A 56 15.49 -9.40 -0.44
CA PHE A 56 15.84 -8.09 -0.99
C PHE A 56 17.32 -8.03 -1.34
N ARG A 57 17.64 -8.07 -2.63
CA ARG A 57 19.01 -8.11 -3.16
C ARG A 57 19.59 -6.75 -3.53
N GLY A 58 18.85 -5.65 -3.30
CA GLY A 58 19.30 -4.33 -3.70
C GLY A 58 19.27 -4.06 -5.22
N GLU A 59 18.65 -4.93 -6.01
CA GLU A 59 18.49 -4.77 -7.47
C GLU A 59 17.51 -3.65 -7.87
N SER A 60 16.73 -3.18 -6.92
CA SER A 60 15.82 -2.03 -7.06
C SER A 60 15.90 -1.16 -5.81
N ALA A 61 15.35 0.06 -5.87
CA ALA A 61 15.18 0.87 -4.68
C ALA A 61 14.36 0.10 -3.63
N PHE A 62 14.72 0.22 -2.35
CA PHE A 62 13.99 -0.43 -1.25
C PHE A 62 12.51 -0.09 -1.26
N SER A 63 12.16 1.17 -1.55
CA SER A 63 10.78 1.62 -1.68
C SER A 63 10.01 0.83 -2.76
N SER A 64 10.59 0.60 -3.94
CA SER A 64 9.94 -0.16 -5.02
C SER A 64 9.69 -1.61 -4.63
N TRP A 65 10.66 -2.25 -3.96
CA TRP A 65 10.49 -3.60 -3.40
C TRP A 65 9.39 -3.63 -2.35
N MET A 66 9.37 -2.65 -1.45
CA MET A 66 8.38 -2.53 -0.39
C MET A 66 6.96 -2.31 -0.93
N TYR A 67 6.78 -1.46 -1.97
CA TYR A 67 5.51 -1.31 -2.68
C TYR A 67 5.01 -2.64 -3.23
N ARG A 68 5.89 -3.41 -3.87
CA ARG A 68 5.54 -4.73 -4.42
C ARG A 68 5.03 -5.67 -3.33
N VAL A 69 5.77 -5.81 -2.25
CA VAL A 69 5.39 -6.70 -1.14
C VAL A 69 4.09 -6.24 -0.50
N ALA A 70 3.97 -4.95 -0.18
CA ALA A 70 2.80 -4.39 0.50
C ALA A 70 1.52 -4.50 -0.35
N LEU A 71 1.57 -4.12 -1.63
CA LEU A 71 0.40 -4.19 -2.52
C LEU A 71 -0.01 -5.65 -2.79
N ASN A 72 0.94 -6.55 -3.02
CA ASN A 72 0.63 -7.97 -3.20
C ASN A 72 0.01 -8.58 -1.93
N THR A 73 0.55 -8.25 -0.77
CA THR A 73 -0.01 -8.68 0.52
C THR A 73 -1.44 -8.18 0.69
N ALA A 74 -1.70 -6.90 0.43
CA ALA A 74 -3.03 -6.33 0.54
C ALA A 74 -4.03 -7.01 -0.42
N ILE A 75 -3.64 -7.25 -1.67
CA ILE A 75 -4.48 -7.94 -2.67
C ILE A 75 -4.80 -9.37 -2.23
N VAL A 76 -3.81 -10.10 -1.69
CA VAL A 76 -3.98 -11.48 -1.20
C VAL A 76 -4.82 -11.51 0.08
N PHE A 77 -4.56 -10.61 1.02
CA PHE A 77 -5.31 -10.48 2.27
C PHE A 77 -6.81 -10.33 2.00
N LEU A 78 -7.18 -9.48 1.05
CA LEU A 78 -8.57 -9.30 0.64
C LEU A 78 -9.17 -10.50 -0.10
N LYS A 79 -8.35 -11.33 -0.78
CA LYS A 79 -8.81 -12.56 -1.43
C LYS A 79 -9.15 -13.66 -0.42
N LYS A 80 -8.36 -13.76 0.64
CA LYS A 80 -8.59 -14.72 1.74
C LYS A 80 -9.88 -14.42 2.50
N GLY A 81 -10.43 -13.23 2.32
CA GLY A 81 -11.67 -12.68 2.81
C GLY A 81 -12.19 -13.32 4.08
N ARG A 82 -12.11 -12.72 5.24
CA ARG A 82 -12.85 -13.06 6.48
C ARG A 82 -12.80 -14.51 6.96
N ARG A 83 -11.76 -15.27 6.63
CA ARG A 83 -11.52 -16.57 7.25
C ARG A 83 -10.29 -16.46 8.13
N GLU A 84 -10.57 -16.53 9.45
CA GLU A 84 -9.61 -16.75 10.52
C GLU A 84 -8.58 -15.63 10.80
N SER A 85 -8.99 -14.73 11.66
CA SER A 85 -8.11 -13.96 12.52
C SER A 85 -7.45 -14.89 13.55
N ASP A 86 -6.46 -15.69 13.17
CA ASP A 86 -5.70 -16.48 14.12
C ASP A 86 -4.24 -16.68 13.66
N ARG A 87 -3.55 -15.58 13.42
CA ARG A 87 -2.09 -15.55 13.49
C ARG A 87 -1.64 -14.21 14.05
N VAL A 88 -1.74 -14.10 15.36
CA VAL A 88 -1.14 -13.01 16.10
C VAL A 88 0.38 -13.16 16.01
N VAL A 89 1.00 -12.44 15.09
CA VAL A 89 2.45 -12.22 15.12
C VAL A 89 2.70 -11.15 16.17
N HIS A 90 3.12 -11.56 17.36
CA HIS A 90 3.53 -10.65 18.42
C HIS A 90 4.88 -10.01 18.03
N GLY A 91 4.82 -8.91 17.27
CA GLY A 91 5.93 -8.01 17.07
C GLY A 91 5.61 -6.66 17.71
N VAL A 92 6.57 -6.07 18.43
CA VAL A 92 6.46 -4.68 18.88
C VAL A 92 6.69 -3.81 17.65
N TYR A 93 5.61 -3.32 17.06
CA TYR A 93 5.68 -2.42 15.90
C TYR A 93 5.56 -0.97 16.41
N PRO A 94 6.36 -0.03 15.85
CA PRO A 94 6.23 1.37 16.22
C PRO A 94 4.83 1.89 15.90
N ASP A 95 4.27 2.68 16.78
CA ASP A 95 3.00 3.36 16.55
C ASP A 95 3.16 4.36 15.41
N LEU A 96 2.55 4.07 14.28
CA LEU A 96 2.69 4.82 13.03
C LEU A 96 1.56 5.86 12.84
N ALA A 97 0.68 6.02 13.82
CA ALA A 97 -0.61 6.69 13.64
C ALA A 97 -0.61 8.23 13.68
N GLU A 98 0.49 8.90 14.10
CA GLU A 98 0.35 10.22 14.70
C GLU A 98 0.65 11.46 13.81
N GLU A 99 0.99 11.38 12.53
CA GLU A 99 1.58 12.56 11.85
C GLU A 99 0.96 13.08 10.55
N LEU A 100 -0.23 12.71 10.15
CA LEU A 100 -0.83 13.28 8.94
C LEU A 100 -2.24 13.84 9.17
N ARG A 101 -2.31 15.08 9.71
CA ARG A 101 -3.55 15.87 9.70
C ARG A 101 -3.48 16.91 8.57
N PRO A 102 -4.05 16.65 7.39
CA PRO A 102 -4.18 17.66 6.34
C PRO A 102 -5.22 18.73 6.72
N VAL A 103 -5.14 19.91 6.07
CA VAL A 103 -6.09 21.00 6.18
C VAL A 103 -7.51 20.53 5.77
N ARG A 104 -8.55 21.12 6.33
CA ARG A 104 -9.96 20.65 6.21
C ARG A 104 -10.43 20.43 4.76
N GLU A 105 -10.09 21.32 3.83
CA GLU A 105 -10.43 21.16 2.41
C GLU A 105 -9.68 20.00 1.74
N GLU A 106 -8.41 19.79 2.09
CA GLU A 106 -7.64 18.63 1.63
C GLU A 106 -8.22 17.31 2.17
N GLN A 107 -8.73 17.33 3.40
CA GLN A 107 -9.38 16.16 4.00
C GLN A 107 -10.65 15.79 3.25
N GLU A 108 -11.47 16.78 2.84
CA GLU A 108 -12.69 16.54 2.08
C GLU A 108 -12.37 15.98 0.68
N ARG A 109 -11.43 16.58 -0.05
CA ARG A 109 -10.99 16.07 -1.36
C ARG A 109 -10.42 14.65 -1.26
N LEU A 110 -9.61 14.41 -0.24
CA LEU A 110 -9.03 13.08 0.01
C LEU A 110 -10.12 12.05 0.36
N ALA A 111 -11.13 12.43 1.12
CA ALA A 111 -12.27 11.57 1.45
C ALA A 111 -13.10 11.22 0.19
N ILE A 112 -13.33 12.18 -0.71
CA ILE A 112 -14.00 11.97 -2.00
C ILE A 112 -13.18 10.98 -2.83
N PHE A 113 -11.88 11.22 -2.94
CA PHE A 113 -10.97 10.35 -3.67
C PHE A 113 -11.04 8.89 -3.16
N TYR A 114 -10.88 8.66 -1.85
CA TYR A 114 -10.93 7.30 -1.30
C TYR A 114 -12.30 6.64 -1.48
N ARG A 115 -13.40 7.39 -1.38
CA ARG A 115 -14.76 6.87 -1.68
C ARG A 115 -14.91 6.46 -3.15
N ALA A 116 -14.35 7.23 -4.06
CA ALA A 116 -14.37 6.89 -5.49
C ALA A 116 -13.48 5.67 -5.77
N VAL A 117 -12.27 5.63 -5.20
CA VAL A 117 -11.32 4.51 -5.34
C VAL A 117 -11.87 3.23 -4.71
N ALA A 118 -12.68 3.30 -3.67
CA ALA A 118 -13.32 2.13 -3.07
C ALA A 118 -14.17 1.33 -4.09
N ARG A 119 -14.68 1.99 -5.14
CA ARG A 119 -15.47 1.36 -6.23
C ARG A 119 -14.61 0.73 -7.34
N LEU A 120 -13.31 0.87 -7.28
CA LEU A 120 -12.36 0.24 -8.21
C LEU A 120 -12.04 -1.20 -7.77
N ASP A 121 -11.62 -2.03 -8.74
CA ASP A 121 -11.09 -3.36 -8.41
C ASP A 121 -9.70 -3.26 -7.76
N LYS A 122 -9.19 -4.40 -7.26
CA LYS A 122 -7.93 -4.45 -6.50
C LYS A 122 -6.71 -4.00 -7.31
N LEU A 123 -6.66 -4.36 -8.58
CA LEU A 123 -5.57 -3.98 -9.48
C LEU A 123 -5.70 -2.52 -9.93
N GLU A 124 -6.92 -2.07 -10.22
CA GLU A 124 -7.23 -0.69 -10.54
C GLU A 124 -6.82 0.26 -9.40
N LYS A 125 -7.10 -0.13 -8.15
CA LYS A 125 -6.66 0.60 -6.95
C LYS A 125 -5.15 0.73 -6.89
N ALA A 126 -4.42 -0.38 -7.10
CA ALA A 126 -2.96 -0.35 -7.09
C ALA A 126 -2.39 0.53 -8.21
N LEU A 127 -2.96 0.47 -9.41
CA LEU A 127 -2.53 1.28 -10.56
C LEU A 127 -2.69 2.77 -10.30
N ILE A 128 -3.88 3.21 -9.88
CA ILE A 128 -4.12 4.64 -9.62
C ILE A 128 -3.29 5.15 -8.45
N PHE A 129 -3.09 4.33 -7.42
CA PHE A 129 -2.27 4.67 -6.28
C PHE A 129 -0.80 4.90 -6.68
N LEU A 130 -0.18 3.96 -7.38
CA LEU A 130 1.20 4.10 -7.85
C LEU A 130 1.38 5.29 -8.79
N TYR A 131 0.38 5.55 -9.64
CA TYR A 131 0.39 6.73 -10.49
C TYR A 131 0.40 8.04 -9.68
N MET A 132 -0.42 8.13 -8.63
CA MET A 132 -0.49 9.31 -7.77
C MET A 132 0.77 9.49 -6.90
N GLU A 133 1.42 8.40 -6.55
CA GLU A 133 2.74 8.45 -5.88
C GLU A 133 3.90 8.79 -6.84
N GLY A 134 3.60 9.07 -8.13
CA GLY A 134 4.58 9.54 -9.11
C GLY A 134 5.41 8.45 -9.78
N HIS A 135 5.01 7.18 -9.66
CA HIS A 135 5.73 6.08 -10.30
C HIS A 135 5.60 6.12 -11.83
N ALA A 136 6.74 5.93 -12.53
CA ALA A 136 6.74 5.77 -13.98
C ALA A 136 6.09 4.44 -14.42
N GLY A 137 5.54 4.40 -15.62
CA GLY A 137 4.84 3.21 -16.11
C GLY A 137 5.68 1.92 -16.08
N LYS A 138 7.01 2.02 -16.26
CA LYS A 138 7.93 0.88 -16.15
C LYS A 138 8.02 0.37 -14.71
N ASP A 139 8.11 1.28 -13.75
CA ASP A 139 8.18 0.94 -12.32
C ASP A 139 6.87 0.32 -11.85
N MET A 140 5.74 0.88 -12.30
CA MET A 140 4.41 0.31 -12.03
C MET A 140 4.29 -1.12 -12.58
N ALA A 141 4.78 -1.36 -13.79
CA ALA A 141 4.80 -2.69 -14.41
C ALA A 141 5.62 -3.69 -13.58
N GLN A 142 6.79 -3.26 -13.11
CA GLN A 142 7.66 -4.07 -12.26
C GLN A 142 7.03 -4.35 -10.89
N VAL A 143 6.44 -3.34 -10.24
CA VAL A 143 5.76 -3.48 -8.94
C VAL A 143 4.58 -4.45 -9.04
N LEU A 144 3.77 -4.32 -10.09
CA LEU A 144 2.51 -5.08 -10.25
C LEU A 144 2.69 -6.43 -10.97
N GLY A 145 3.88 -6.71 -11.52
CA GLY A 145 4.14 -7.94 -12.25
C GLY A 145 3.37 -8.06 -13.57
N VAL A 146 3.11 -6.93 -14.24
CA VAL A 146 2.39 -6.85 -15.52
C VAL A 146 3.25 -6.19 -16.59
N SER A 147 2.90 -6.32 -17.88
CA SER A 147 3.64 -5.65 -18.95
C SER A 147 3.44 -4.13 -18.93
N HIS A 148 4.46 -3.37 -19.35
CA HIS A 148 4.38 -1.91 -19.46
C HIS A 148 3.24 -1.46 -20.40
N ALA A 149 3.02 -2.17 -21.51
CA ALA A 149 1.90 -1.90 -22.41
C ALA A 149 0.54 -2.07 -21.71
N SER A 150 0.42 -3.12 -20.88
CA SER A 150 -0.78 -3.36 -20.07
C SER A 150 -1.03 -2.25 -19.06
N VAL A 151 0.03 -1.74 -18.39
CA VAL A 151 -0.07 -0.61 -17.46
C VAL A 151 -0.67 0.60 -18.15
N ARG A 152 -0.14 1.00 -19.32
CA ARG A 152 -0.59 2.19 -20.05
C ARG A 152 -2.08 2.10 -20.39
N VAL A 153 -2.51 0.98 -20.96
CA VAL A 153 -3.91 0.79 -21.36
C VAL A 153 -4.84 0.76 -20.14
N LYS A 154 -4.48 -0.01 -19.12
CA LYS A 154 -5.30 -0.12 -17.90
C LYS A 154 -5.36 1.20 -17.14
N LEU A 155 -4.26 1.93 -17.00
CA LEU A 155 -4.22 3.20 -16.28
C LEU A 155 -5.15 4.24 -16.93
N ASN A 156 -5.17 4.35 -18.27
CA ASN A 156 -6.09 5.25 -18.95
C ASN A 156 -7.55 4.88 -18.63
N ARG A 157 -7.91 3.60 -18.75
CA ARG A 157 -9.26 3.13 -18.41
C ARG A 157 -9.64 3.41 -16.96
N VAL A 158 -8.71 3.22 -16.02
CA VAL A 158 -8.95 3.49 -14.60
C VAL A 158 -9.16 4.98 -14.36
N LYS A 159 -8.39 5.85 -15.00
CA LYS A 159 -8.58 7.31 -14.91
C LYS A 159 -9.96 7.72 -15.41
N ASP A 160 -10.39 7.24 -16.57
CA ASP A 160 -11.70 7.54 -17.14
C ASP A 160 -12.82 7.03 -16.22
N LYS A 161 -12.68 5.81 -15.72
CA LYS A 161 -13.62 5.21 -14.77
C LYS A 161 -13.71 6.01 -13.47
N LEU A 162 -12.57 6.41 -12.90
CA LEU A 162 -12.50 7.19 -11.67
C LEU A 162 -13.16 8.56 -11.86
N GLN A 163 -12.88 9.24 -12.97
CA GLN A 163 -13.51 10.51 -13.32
C GLN A 163 -15.04 10.38 -13.42
N THR A 164 -15.53 9.32 -14.06
CA THR A 164 -16.96 9.03 -14.15
C THR A 164 -17.58 8.80 -12.77
N ILE A 165 -16.91 8.02 -11.91
CA ILE A 165 -17.38 7.78 -10.54
C ILE A 165 -17.48 9.08 -9.76
N ILE A 166 -16.45 9.94 -9.83
CA ILE A 166 -16.43 11.23 -9.12
C ILE A 166 -17.56 12.14 -9.60
N LYS A 167 -17.78 12.24 -10.90
CA LYS A 167 -18.90 13.00 -11.47
C LYS A 167 -20.27 12.48 -11.00
N THR A 168 -20.46 11.16 -10.94
CA THR A 168 -21.71 10.57 -10.42
C THR A 168 -21.92 10.81 -8.92
N MET A 169 -20.87 11.14 -8.19
CA MET A 169 -20.93 11.56 -6.79
C MET A 169 -21.25 13.06 -6.61
N GLY A 170 -21.42 13.81 -7.72
CA GLY A 170 -21.75 15.22 -7.70
C GLY A 170 -20.55 16.17 -7.55
N TYR A 171 -19.33 15.69 -7.85
CA TYR A 171 -18.10 16.49 -7.79
C TYR A 171 -17.52 16.70 -9.18
N GLU A 172 -17.14 17.96 -9.48
CA GLU A 172 -16.36 18.33 -10.65
C GLU A 172 -14.97 18.80 -10.19
N PHE A 173 -13.93 18.34 -10.88
CA PHE A 173 -12.54 18.78 -10.68
C PHE A 173 -12.01 19.47 -11.93
#